data_80a4d29671f2e0aefa1b1a55c8440025
#
_entry.id   80a4d29671f2e0aefa1b1a55c8440025
#
_cell.length_a   1.000
_cell.length_b   1.000
_cell.length_c   1.000
_cell.angle_alpha   90.00
_cell.angle_beta   90.00
_cell.angle_gamma   90.00
#
_symmetry.space_group_name_H-M   'P 1'
#
loop_
_entity.id
_entity.type
_entity.pdbx_description
1 polymer ?
#
loop_
_entity_poly.entity_id
_entity_poly.type
_entity_poly.pdbx_seq_one_letter_code
_entity_poly.pdbx_strand_id
1 'polypeptide(L)'
;MVTKVRTGDMFIFKTLVQHHRRGVYKFKLKDKKRSDIVVESIRSGSSYEVSESESSPSITIKIKIKGQIKESMRSDNLTNRKMIKKIEKDMEDDLTRHANRLIKDFQKKSLDPIGLKEKYHAKNKKLTYEHWKKIYPKMDINIETTVNIIQTGVSE
;
A
#
# COMPACT_ATOMS: atom_id res chain seq x y z
N MET A 1 22.32 -10.18 1.22
CA MET A 1 21.96 -9.34 0.06
C MET A 1 20.78 -8.46 0.39
N VAL A 2 20.92 -7.17 0.16
CA VAL A 2 19.88 -6.21 0.49
C VAL A 2 19.03 -5.94 -0.76
N THR A 3 17.71 -6.06 -0.63
CA THR A 3 16.81 -5.71 -1.70
C THR A 3 16.80 -4.20 -1.89
N LYS A 4 17.06 -3.76 -3.10
CA LYS A 4 17.07 -2.34 -3.43
C LYS A 4 15.63 -1.85 -3.59
N VAL A 5 15.21 -0.91 -2.76
CA VAL A 5 13.86 -0.36 -2.80
C VAL A 5 13.87 0.92 -3.62
N ARG A 6 13.00 0.99 -4.63
CA ARG A 6 12.88 2.17 -5.49
C ARG A 6 12.24 3.31 -4.72
N THR A 7 12.47 4.54 -5.18
CA THR A 7 11.92 5.74 -4.52
C THR A 7 10.40 5.67 -4.34
N GLY A 8 9.69 5.21 -5.37
CA GLY A 8 8.23 5.07 -5.28
C GLY A 8 7.81 4.01 -4.27
N ASP A 9 8.62 2.97 -4.10
CA ASP A 9 8.33 1.88 -3.18
C ASP A 9 8.60 2.26 -1.72
N MET A 10 9.41 3.30 -1.48
CA MET A 10 9.71 3.75 -0.12
C MET A 10 8.46 4.24 0.61
N PHE A 11 7.58 4.95 -0.11
CA PHE A 11 6.31 5.38 0.47
C PHE A 11 5.49 4.17 0.93
N ILE A 12 5.39 3.18 0.04
CA ILE A 12 4.63 1.97 0.33
C ILE A 12 5.26 1.19 1.48
N PHE A 13 6.58 1.03 1.45
CA PHE A 13 7.29 0.32 2.50
C PHE A 13 7.06 0.96 3.87
N LYS A 14 7.19 2.29 3.96
CA LYS A 14 6.93 3.00 5.21
C LYS A 14 5.50 2.80 5.68
N THR A 15 4.55 2.83 4.75
CA THR A 15 3.14 2.64 5.09
C THR A 15 2.89 1.23 5.64
N LEU A 16 3.61 0.24 5.12
CA LEU A 16 3.47 -1.14 5.57
C LEU A 16 4.10 -1.38 6.94
N VAL A 17 5.16 -0.64 7.26
CA VAL A 17 5.91 -0.86 8.49
C VAL A 17 5.37 -0.03 9.65
N GLN A 18 4.95 1.19 9.38
CA GLN A 18 4.53 2.11 10.43
C GLN A 18 3.57 3.16 9.90
N HIS A 19 2.80 3.76 10.81
CA HIS A 19 2.01 4.92 10.46
C HIS A 19 2.93 6.10 10.26
N HIS A 20 2.69 6.89 9.22
CA HIS A 20 3.50 8.06 8.98
C HIS A 20 2.66 9.22 8.43
N ARG A 21 3.23 10.41 8.50
CA ARG A 21 2.61 11.64 8.01
C ARG A 21 3.53 12.29 6.99
N ARG A 22 2.93 13.10 6.12
CA ARG A 22 3.65 13.92 5.14
C ARG A 22 4.51 13.14 4.15
N GLY A 23 4.14 11.90 3.89
CA GLY A 23 4.74 11.20 2.78
C GLY A 23 4.16 11.75 1.47
N VAL A 24 4.94 11.66 0.40
CA VAL A 24 4.50 12.13 -0.92
C VAL A 24 4.46 10.95 -1.88
N TYR A 25 3.37 10.85 -2.62
CA TYR A 25 3.20 9.80 -3.60
C TYR A 25 2.82 10.39 -4.95
N LYS A 26 3.53 9.99 -5.98
CA LYS A 26 3.30 10.46 -7.35
C LYS A 26 2.84 9.30 -8.20
N PHE A 27 1.79 9.52 -8.99
CA PHE A 27 1.26 8.51 -9.90
C PHE A 27 0.65 9.19 -11.12
N LYS A 28 0.32 8.38 -12.13
CA LYS A 28 -0.32 8.87 -13.35
C LYS A 28 -1.78 8.46 -13.38
N LEU A 29 -2.66 9.41 -13.72
CA LEU A 29 -4.06 9.10 -13.94
C LEU A 29 -4.20 8.17 -15.15
N LYS A 30 -5.15 7.25 -15.04
CA LYS A 30 -5.47 6.33 -16.14
C LYS A 30 -6.47 6.99 -17.09
N ASP A 31 -6.01 7.98 -17.81
CA ASP A 31 -6.81 8.61 -18.84
C ASP A 31 -5.93 8.88 -20.05
N LYS A 32 -6.49 9.48 -21.10
CA LYS A 32 -5.76 9.74 -22.33
C LYS A 32 -4.56 10.64 -22.14
N LYS A 33 -4.64 11.56 -21.19
CA LYS A 33 -3.56 12.52 -20.93
C LYS A 33 -2.46 11.97 -20.04
N ARG A 34 -2.76 10.92 -19.27
CA ARG A 34 -1.82 10.32 -18.32
C ARG A 34 -1.08 11.35 -17.47
N SER A 35 -1.84 12.28 -16.92
CA SER A 35 -1.27 13.38 -16.13
C SER A 35 -0.72 12.90 -14.81
N ASP A 36 0.41 13.48 -14.41
CA ASP A 36 1.00 13.20 -13.11
C ASP A 36 0.18 13.87 -12.02
N ILE A 37 -0.08 13.13 -10.96
CA ILE A 37 -0.74 13.63 -9.76
C ILE A 37 0.20 13.40 -8.59
N VAL A 38 0.38 14.42 -7.76
CA VAL A 38 1.20 14.32 -6.56
C VAL A 38 0.29 14.50 -5.36
N VAL A 39 0.28 13.49 -4.49
CA VAL A 39 -0.53 13.49 -3.28
C VAL A 39 0.38 13.49 -2.07
N GLU A 40 0.15 14.41 -1.14
CA GLU A 40 0.81 14.41 0.16
C GLU A 40 -0.10 13.71 1.15
N SER A 41 0.41 12.70 1.83
CA SER A 41 -0.38 12.00 2.83
C SER A 41 -0.40 12.82 4.12
N ILE A 42 -1.61 12.99 4.66
CA ILE A 42 -1.79 13.58 5.97
C ILE A 42 -1.63 12.46 7.00
N ARG A 43 -2.11 11.29 6.64
CA ARG A 43 -1.98 10.09 7.47
C ARG A 43 -1.95 8.86 6.57
N SER A 44 -0.99 7.99 6.80
CA SER A 44 -0.88 6.72 6.08
C SER A 44 -0.60 5.62 7.08
N GLY A 45 -1.17 4.46 6.84
CA GLY A 45 -0.91 3.33 7.71
C GLY A 45 -1.51 2.06 7.15
N SER A 46 -1.26 0.97 7.83
CA SER A 46 -1.75 -0.34 7.42
C SER A 46 -2.23 -1.12 8.63
N SER A 47 -3.12 -2.07 8.37
CA SER A 47 -3.54 -3.04 9.36
C SER A 47 -3.51 -4.42 8.71
N TYR A 48 -3.47 -5.46 9.52
CA TYR A 48 -3.26 -6.82 9.04
C TYR A 48 -4.32 -7.74 9.59
N GLU A 49 -4.94 -8.53 8.71
CA GLU A 49 -5.87 -9.57 9.11
C GLU A 49 -5.24 -10.90 8.73
N VAL A 50 -5.08 -11.78 9.69
CA VAL A 50 -4.41 -13.06 9.52
C VAL A 50 -5.44 -14.18 9.62
N SER A 51 -5.39 -15.12 8.66
CA SER A 51 -6.29 -16.26 8.72
C SER A 51 -5.84 -17.22 9.83
N GLU A 52 -6.81 -17.86 10.46
CA GLU A 52 -6.54 -18.85 11.49
C GLU A 52 -6.50 -20.28 10.92
N SER A 53 -6.69 -20.40 9.61
CA SER A 53 -6.71 -21.69 8.95
C SER A 53 -5.30 -22.14 8.57
N GLU A 54 -4.88 -23.30 9.11
CA GLU A 54 -3.58 -23.86 8.76
C GLU A 54 -3.56 -24.44 7.36
N SER A 55 -4.73 -24.83 6.83
CA SER A 55 -4.81 -25.38 5.49
C SER A 55 -4.75 -24.34 4.38
N SER A 56 -5.09 -23.09 4.71
CA SER A 56 -5.07 -21.97 3.76
C SER A 56 -4.50 -20.74 4.41
N PRO A 57 -3.19 -20.72 4.70
CA PRO A 57 -2.60 -19.56 5.35
C PRO A 57 -2.68 -18.34 4.45
N SER A 58 -3.18 -17.24 5.01
CA SER A 58 -3.29 -15.99 4.27
C SER A 58 -3.18 -14.79 5.19
N ILE A 59 -2.76 -13.68 4.62
CA ILE A 59 -2.72 -12.39 5.31
C ILE A 59 -3.35 -11.37 4.38
N THR A 60 -4.27 -10.56 4.92
CA THR A 60 -4.82 -9.42 4.19
C THR A 60 -4.23 -8.15 4.78
N ILE A 61 -3.59 -7.37 3.95
CA ILE A 61 -2.98 -6.09 4.35
C ILE A 61 -3.91 -4.99 3.88
N LYS A 62 -4.43 -4.22 4.83
CA LYS A 62 -5.30 -3.09 4.51
C LYS A 62 -4.51 -1.80 4.64
N ILE A 63 -4.34 -1.10 3.54
CA ILE A 63 -3.62 0.17 3.48
C ILE A 63 -4.66 1.29 3.44
N LYS A 64 -4.53 2.24 4.34
CA LYS A 64 -5.42 3.40 4.38
C LYS A 64 -4.60 4.67 4.30
N ILE A 65 -4.97 5.54 3.37
CA ILE A 65 -4.28 6.81 3.15
C ILE A 65 -5.29 7.93 3.14
N LYS A 66 -5.01 8.97 3.91
CA LYS A 66 -5.74 10.21 3.88
C LYS A 66 -4.77 11.28 3.39
N GLY A 67 -5.11 11.97 2.32
CA GLY A 67 -4.17 12.89 1.72
C GLY A 67 -4.83 14.05 1.00
N GLN A 68 -3.99 14.91 0.45
CA GLN A 68 -4.43 16.05 -0.34
C GLN A 68 -3.57 16.15 -1.59
N ILE A 69 -4.16 16.67 -2.65
CA ILE A 69 -3.44 16.86 -3.90
C ILE A 69 -2.52 18.07 -3.76
N LYS A 70 -1.22 17.87 -4.01
CA LYS A 70 -0.24 18.97 -3.96
C LYS A 70 0.03 19.55 -5.33
N GLU A 71 0.13 18.67 -6.34
CA GLU A 71 0.40 19.11 -7.71
C GLU A 71 -0.36 18.25 -8.69
N SER A 72 -0.74 18.87 -9.79
CA SER A 72 -1.33 18.16 -10.91
C SER A 72 -0.92 18.90 -12.19
N MET A 73 -0.56 18.15 -13.22
CA MET A 73 -0.28 18.71 -14.54
C MET A 73 -1.55 19.08 -15.28
N ARG A 74 -2.70 18.83 -14.69
CA ARG A 74 -3.99 19.12 -15.29
C ARG A 74 -4.48 20.49 -14.88
N SER A 75 -5.15 21.16 -15.83
CA SER A 75 -5.84 22.41 -15.57
C SER A 75 -7.29 22.18 -15.16
N ASP A 76 -7.72 20.93 -15.09
CA ASP A 76 -9.09 20.57 -14.73
C ASP A 76 -9.42 20.97 -13.29
N ASN A 77 -10.70 21.18 -13.03
CA ASN A 77 -11.16 21.48 -11.69
C ASN A 77 -11.02 20.25 -10.78
N LEU A 78 -10.01 20.27 -9.94
CA LEU A 78 -9.74 19.17 -9.02
C LEU A 78 -10.66 19.15 -7.81
N THR A 79 -11.57 20.11 -7.68
CA THR A 79 -12.59 20.11 -6.63
C THR A 79 -13.83 19.34 -7.06
N ASN A 80 -13.92 18.96 -8.34
CA ASN A 80 -15.02 18.17 -8.85
C ASN A 80 -15.04 16.80 -8.20
N ARG A 81 -16.18 16.43 -7.61
CA ARG A 81 -16.32 15.18 -6.89
C ARG A 81 -16.00 13.95 -7.74
N LYS A 82 -16.42 13.95 -9.01
CA LYS A 82 -16.14 12.85 -9.92
C LYS A 82 -14.64 12.71 -10.17
N MET A 83 -13.96 13.83 -10.32
CA MET A 83 -12.52 13.83 -10.55
C MET A 83 -11.79 13.35 -9.29
N ILE A 84 -12.21 13.76 -8.12
CA ILE A 84 -11.61 13.32 -6.86
C ILE A 84 -11.76 11.81 -6.71
N LYS A 85 -12.95 11.27 -7.00
CA LYS A 85 -13.17 9.82 -6.91
C LYS A 85 -12.31 9.06 -7.92
N LYS A 86 -12.13 9.63 -9.11
CA LYS A 86 -11.26 9.01 -10.11
C LYS A 86 -9.81 8.99 -9.63
N ILE A 87 -9.36 10.08 -9.05
CA ILE A 87 -8.00 10.18 -8.52
C ILE A 87 -7.80 9.16 -7.39
N GLU A 88 -8.77 9.06 -6.48
CA GLU A 88 -8.71 8.08 -5.38
C GLU A 88 -8.59 6.66 -5.93
N LYS A 89 -9.45 6.32 -6.89
CA LYS A 89 -9.46 4.98 -7.46
C LYS A 89 -8.17 4.66 -8.19
N ASP A 90 -7.70 5.57 -9.01
CA ASP A 90 -6.47 5.36 -9.78
C ASP A 90 -5.26 5.25 -8.85
N MET A 91 -5.24 6.02 -7.77
CA MET A 91 -4.20 5.92 -6.75
C MET A 91 -4.26 4.58 -6.01
N GLU A 92 -5.47 4.13 -5.66
CA GLU A 92 -5.67 2.84 -5.01
C GLU A 92 -5.13 1.71 -5.89
N ASP A 93 -5.47 1.74 -7.17
CA ASP A 93 -5.01 0.72 -8.11
C ASP A 93 -3.49 0.73 -8.27
N ASP A 94 -2.92 1.92 -8.36
CA ASP A 94 -1.48 2.09 -8.50
C ASP A 94 -0.74 1.58 -7.27
N LEU A 95 -1.20 1.97 -6.09
CA LEU A 95 -0.62 1.52 -4.82
C LEU A 95 -0.74 0.00 -4.66
N THR A 96 -1.90 -0.55 -4.96
CA THR A 96 -2.13 -1.99 -4.84
C THR A 96 -1.19 -2.77 -5.74
N ARG A 97 -1.04 -2.32 -6.98
CA ARG A 97 -0.15 -2.97 -7.94
C ARG A 97 1.31 -2.94 -7.46
N HIS A 98 1.76 -1.79 -6.99
CA HIS A 98 3.13 -1.64 -6.50
C HIS A 98 3.37 -2.42 -5.21
N ALA A 99 2.40 -2.41 -4.30
CA ALA A 99 2.51 -3.15 -3.04
C ALA A 99 2.54 -4.65 -3.30
N ASN A 100 1.70 -5.14 -4.22
CA ASN A 100 1.71 -6.56 -4.58
C ASN A 100 3.06 -6.98 -5.15
N ARG A 101 3.61 -6.16 -6.02
CA ARG A 101 4.93 -6.43 -6.61
C ARG A 101 6.02 -6.49 -5.54
N LEU A 102 5.98 -5.54 -4.62
CA LEU A 102 6.97 -5.48 -3.54
C LEU A 102 6.88 -6.69 -2.62
N ILE A 103 5.66 -7.06 -2.22
CA ILE A 103 5.43 -8.21 -1.34
C ILE A 103 5.85 -9.51 -2.04
N LYS A 104 5.48 -9.67 -3.30
CA LYS A 104 5.87 -10.88 -4.06
C LYS A 104 7.38 -10.99 -4.20
N ASP A 105 8.06 -9.88 -4.37
CA ASP A 105 9.52 -9.86 -4.45
C ASP A 105 10.13 -10.31 -3.12
N PHE A 106 9.60 -9.83 -2.00
CA PHE A 106 10.04 -10.28 -0.68
C PHE A 106 9.80 -11.77 -0.49
N GLN A 107 8.62 -12.26 -0.86
CA GLN A 107 8.31 -13.69 -0.74
C GLN A 107 9.26 -14.54 -1.57
N LYS A 108 9.54 -14.11 -2.78
CA LYS A 108 10.42 -14.82 -3.70
C LYS A 108 11.84 -14.94 -3.15
N LYS A 109 12.29 -13.92 -2.43
CA LYS A 109 13.62 -13.88 -1.84
C LYS A 109 13.63 -14.38 -0.40
N SER A 110 12.49 -14.84 0.10
CA SER A 110 12.31 -15.29 1.49
C SER A 110 12.70 -14.21 2.50
N LEU A 111 12.40 -12.95 2.18
CA LEU A 111 12.65 -11.82 3.05
C LEU A 111 11.35 -11.36 3.69
N ASP A 112 11.42 -10.94 4.94
CA ASP A 112 10.26 -10.47 5.70
C ASP A 112 10.56 -9.16 6.41
N PRO A 113 10.87 -8.09 5.67
CA PRO A 113 11.27 -6.82 6.30
C PRO A 113 10.12 -6.09 6.99
N ILE A 114 8.87 -6.45 6.70
CA ILE A 114 7.73 -5.80 7.32
C ILE A 114 7.16 -6.59 8.51
N GLY A 115 7.76 -7.74 8.85
CA GLY A 115 7.41 -8.47 10.05
C GLY A 115 6.14 -9.29 9.95
N LEU A 116 5.87 -9.88 8.80
CA LEU A 116 4.66 -10.69 8.61
C LEU A 116 4.67 -11.94 9.47
N LYS A 117 5.84 -12.50 9.74
CA LYS A 117 5.97 -13.67 10.59
C LYS A 117 5.39 -13.43 11.98
N GLU A 118 5.72 -12.30 12.57
CA GLU A 118 5.25 -11.99 13.90
C GLU A 118 3.74 -11.76 13.93
N LYS A 119 3.21 -11.14 12.89
CA LYS A 119 1.78 -10.91 12.78
C LYS A 119 1.04 -12.24 12.61
N TYR A 120 1.59 -13.13 11.80
CA TYR A 120 1.01 -14.45 11.62
C TYR A 120 1.10 -15.29 12.89
N HIS A 121 2.24 -15.23 13.57
CA HIS A 121 2.46 -15.96 14.82
C HIS A 121 1.51 -15.52 15.94
N ALA A 122 1.15 -14.23 15.95
CA ALA A 122 0.22 -13.72 16.97
C ALA A 122 -1.14 -14.44 16.93
N LYS A 123 -1.56 -14.90 15.75
CA LYS A 123 -2.82 -15.64 15.58
C LYS A 123 -2.61 -17.15 15.54
N ASN A 124 -1.40 -17.60 15.26
CA ASN A 124 -1.07 -19.01 15.12
C ASN A 124 0.10 -19.33 16.05
N LYS A 125 -0.20 -19.47 17.33
CA LYS A 125 0.80 -19.59 18.39
C LYS A 125 1.72 -20.81 18.28
N LYS A 126 1.29 -21.83 17.55
CA LYS A 126 2.08 -23.05 17.38
C LYS A 126 3.06 -22.96 16.21
N LEU A 127 3.10 -21.82 15.54
CA LEU A 127 3.98 -21.61 14.40
C LEU A 127 5.44 -21.78 14.82
N THR A 128 6.18 -22.59 14.04
CA THR A 128 7.62 -22.70 14.19
C THR A 128 8.30 -21.98 13.04
N TYR A 129 9.56 -21.62 13.22
CA TYR A 129 10.34 -20.99 12.17
C TYR A 129 10.44 -21.87 10.93
N GLU A 130 10.61 -23.18 11.14
CA GLU A 130 10.68 -24.14 10.04
C GLU A 130 9.39 -24.17 9.23
N HIS A 131 8.25 -24.14 9.92
CA HIS A 131 6.95 -24.11 9.25
C HIS A 131 6.75 -22.80 8.49
N TRP A 132 7.14 -21.67 9.09
CA TRP A 132 7.04 -20.37 8.44
C TRP A 132 7.83 -20.33 7.14
N LYS A 133 9.05 -20.85 7.12
CA LYS A 133 9.88 -20.92 5.93
C LYS A 133 9.20 -21.66 4.78
N LYS A 134 8.40 -22.65 5.12
CA LYS A 134 7.69 -23.46 4.12
C LYS A 134 6.47 -22.73 3.57
N ILE A 135 5.73 -22.05 4.41
CA ILE A 135 4.46 -21.43 4.00
C ILE A 135 4.62 -20.04 3.43
N TYR A 136 5.57 -19.26 3.91
CA TYR A 136 5.70 -17.87 3.51
C TYR A 136 5.87 -17.64 2.01
N PRO A 137 6.77 -18.34 1.30
CA PRO A 137 6.94 -18.10 -0.13
C PRO A 137 5.70 -18.34 -0.97
N LYS A 138 4.79 -19.17 -0.48
CA LYS A 138 3.56 -19.52 -1.19
C LYS A 138 2.31 -18.94 -0.54
N MET A 139 2.48 -18.18 0.54
CA MET A 139 1.35 -17.62 1.27
C MET A 139 0.56 -16.67 0.41
N ASP A 140 -0.77 -16.75 0.54
CA ASP A 140 -1.67 -15.84 -0.14
C ASP A 140 -1.71 -14.53 0.65
N ILE A 141 -1.16 -13.48 0.07
CA ILE A 141 -1.15 -12.16 0.70
C ILE A 141 -1.96 -11.23 -0.17
N ASN A 142 -3.08 -10.77 0.37
CA ASN A 142 -4.00 -9.87 -0.33
C ASN A 142 -3.80 -8.44 0.15
N ILE A 143 -3.90 -7.49 -0.75
CA ILE A 143 -3.74 -6.08 -0.42
C ILE A 143 -5.01 -5.34 -0.79
N GLU A 144 -5.56 -4.62 0.17
CA GLU A 144 -6.73 -3.77 -0.01
C GLU A 144 -6.32 -2.35 0.33
N THR A 145 -6.45 -1.46 -0.64
CA THR A 145 -6.03 -0.07 -0.48
C THR A 145 -7.23 0.85 -0.51
N THR A 146 -7.31 1.76 0.45
CA THR A 146 -8.34 2.79 0.51
C THR A 146 -7.67 4.14 0.58
N VAL A 147 -8.00 5.02 -0.37
CA VAL A 147 -7.47 6.38 -0.43
C VAL A 147 -8.62 7.35 -0.24
N ASN A 148 -8.45 8.30 0.67
CA ASN A 148 -9.42 9.35 0.92
C ASN A 148 -8.72 10.69 0.68
N ILE A 149 -9.08 11.37 -0.41
CA ILE A 149 -8.55 12.68 -0.73
C ILE A 149 -9.46 13.73 -0.08
N ILE A 150 -8.90 14.50 0.84
CA ILE A 150 -9.66 15.56 1.45
C ILE A 150 -9.45 16.84 0.66
N GLN A 151 -10.50 17.62 0.52
CA GLN A 151 -10.41 18.94 -0.05
C GLN A 151 -9.98 19.87 1.06
N THR A 152 -8.82 20.47 0.90
CA THR A 152 -8.45 21.56 1.79
C THR A 152 -9.19 22.78 1.27
N GLY A 153 -9.73 23.57 2.14
CA GLY A 153 -10.46 24.76 1.74
C GLY A 153 -9.59 25.83 1.10
N VAL A 154 -8.54 25.43 0.47
CA VAL A 154 -7.55 26.33 -0.12
C VAL A 154 -7.84 26.58 -1.59
N SER A 155 -8.96 26.21 -2.02
CA SER A 155 -9.34 26.38 -3.40
C SER A 155 -9.86 27.79 -3.65
N GLU A 156 -9.20 28.74 -3.21
CA GLU A 156 -9.58 30.12 -3.55
C GLU A 156 -8.99 30.52 -4.88
#